data_9af68f93c929932be241420d08097228
#
_entry.id   9af68f93c929932be241420d08097228
#
_cell.length_a   1.000
_cell.length_b   1.000
_cell.length_c   1.000
_cell.angle_alpha   90.00
_cell.angle_beta   90.00
_cell.angle_gamma   90.00
#
_symmetry.space_group_name_H-M   'P 1'
#
loop_
_entity.id
_entity.type
_entity.pdbx_description
1 polymer ?
#
loop_
_entity_poly.entity_id
_entity_poly.type
_entity_poly.pdbx_seq_one_letter_code
_entity_poly.pdbx_strand_id
1 'polypeptide(L)'
;MNTRPLVLPELLPLLEEVPTVDLSPDALPGFRRGLEYAAGQSFLQAEDYPVILERLTIPATDTAPDLRLLTVRPRKDATSPRPVLLHLHGGGYFAGQPELTATQLCQFAQDLDCVVISPDYRLTPKHPFPAAIEDAYTTLCWITRNADTLGIDASRIGLTGESAGGGLAAGLALLTRDREGPPLLFQNLVYPVLDDRTTTGQPDASPVGGEFIWTRASNTFMWTALLNPITPGSADVSPYAAPARATDLSDLPPTYLSVGALDLFLDEDLAYAQRLIHQGVSVELEIVPGACHIFDQTDTPVATRSIARRIDAMKRGFGL
;
A
#
# COMPACT_ATOMS: atom_id res chain seq x y z
N MET A 1 3.49 27.54 -0.98
CA MET A 1 3.13 27.99 -2.36
C MET A 1 1.69 27.54 -2.58
N ASN A 2 0.84 28.33 -3.26
CA ASN A 2 -0.51 27.83 -3.59
C ASN A 2 -0.41 26.96 -4.85
N THR A 3 -0.56 25.65 -4.70
CA THR A 3 -0.45 24.68 -5.80
C THR A 3 -1.82 24.27 -6.39
N ARG A 4 -2.93 24.79 -5.87
CA ARG A 4 -4.27 24.51 -6.40
C ARG A 4 -4.42 24.75 -7.92
N PRO A 5 -3.79 25.76 -8.54
CA PRO A 5 -3.82 25.93 -9.99
C PRO A 5 -3.11 24.83 -10.80
N LEU A 6 -2.26 24.01 -10.15
CA LEU A 6 -1.55 22.89 -10.77
C LEU A 6 -2.37 21.58 -10.72
N VAL A 7 -3.42 21.52 -9.91
CA VAL A 7 -4.27 20.34 -9.78
C VAL A 7 -5.08 20.13 -11.05
N LEU A 8 -5.14 18.87 -11.52
CA LEU A 8 -6.01 18.53 -12.65
C LEU A 8 -7.45 18.94 -12.37
N PRO A 9 -8.15 19.61 -13.30
CA PRO A 9 -9.52 20.09 -13.08
C PRO A 9 -10.48 18.97 -12.64
N GLU A 10 -10.31 17.76 -13.15
CA GLU A 10 -11.13 16.59 -12.79
C GLU A 10 -10.88 16.09 -11.37
N LEU A 11 -9.78 16.47 -10.71
CA LEU A 11 -9.47 16.13 -9.31
C LEU A 11 -9.85 17.23 -8.31
N LEU A 12 -10.30 18.40 -8.76
CA LEU A 12 -10.73 19.48 -7.84
C LEU A 12 -11.88 19.06 -6.91
N PRO A 13 -12.87 18.26 -7.34
CA PRO A 13 -13.92 17.75 -6.44
C PRO A 13 -13.36 16.91 -5.28
N LEU A 14 -12.33 16.11 -5.51
CA LEU A 14 -11.67 15.33 -4.44
C LEU A 14 -11.21 16.23 -3.29
N LEU A 15 -10.66 17.41 -3.60
CA LEU A 15 -10.18 18.35 -2.58
C LEU A 15 -11.31 19.01 -1.77
N GLU A 16 -12.53 18.99 -2.28
CA GLU A 16 -13.73 19.50 -1.60
C GLU A 16 -14.40 18.42 -0.74
N GLU A 17 -14.37 17.17 -1.23
CA GLU A 17 -14.94 16.01 -0.54
C GLU A 17 -14.04 15.49 0.58
N VAL A 18 -12.73 15.53 0.38
CA VAL A 18 -11.73 15.07 1.37
C VAL A 18 -10.94 16.27 1.87
N PRO A 19 -11.38 16.92 2.95
CA PRO A 19 -10.69 18.09 3.49
C PRO A 19 -9.29 17.71 3.98
N THR A 20 -8.31 18.55 3.66
CA THR A 20 -6.95 18.43 4.18
C THR A 20 -6.97 18.70 5.68
N VAL A 21 -6.51 17.75 6.48
CA VAL A 21 -6.43 17.85 7.94
C VAL A 21 -5.03 17.49 8.39
N ASP A 22 -4.42 18.35 9.20
CA ASP A 22 -3.20 18.00 9.90
C ASP A 22 -3.52 17.01 11.02
N LEU A 23 -2.99 15.80 10.90
CA LEU A 23 -3.26 14.75 11.87
C LEU A 23 -2.50 15.00 13.17
N SER A 24 -3.19 14.71 14.26
CA SER A 24 -2.74 14.86 15.63
C SER A 24 -3.43 13.81 16.51
N PRO A 25 -3.04 13.64 17.77
CA PRO A 25 -3.77 12.78 18.71
C PRO A 25 -5.25 13.11 18.80
N ASP A 26 -5.62 14.39 18.74
CA ASP A 26 -7.00 14.86 18.84
C ASP A 26 -7.80 14.64 17.54
N ALA A 27 -7.16 14.77 16.38
CA ALA A 27 -7.78 14.57 15.06
C ALA A 27 -7.92 13.08 14.70
N LEU A 28 -7.05 12.22 15.21
CA LEU A 28 -6.99 10.80 14.85
C LEU A 28 -8.31 10.03 15.04
N PRO A 29 -9.08 10.20 16.13
CA PRO A 29 -10.37 9.50 16.26
C PRO A 29 -11.37 9.88 15.17
N GLY A 30 -11.39 11.13 14.74
CA GLY A 30 -12.23 11.60 13.62
C GLY A 30 -11.80 10.99 12.30
N PHE A 31 -10.52 10.98 12.01
CA PHE A 31 -9.94 10.37 10.82
C PHE A 31 -10.26 8.87 10.74
N ARG A 32 -10.09 8.11 11.83
CA ARG A 32 -10.45 6.69 11.89
C ARG A 32 -11.91 6.45 11.56
N ARG A 33 -12.84 7.20 12.18
CA ARG A 33 -14.27 7.06 11.88
C ARG A 33 -14.59 7.34 10.41
N GLY A 34 -13.91 8.31 9.79
CA GLY A 34 -14.06 8.59 8.37
C GLY A 34 -13.67 7.42 7.50
N LEU A 35 -12.51 6.80 7.76
CA LEU A 35 -12.05 5.62 7.02
C LEU A 35 -12.90 4.37 7.32
N GLU A 36 -13.37 4.17 8.54
CA GLU A 36 -14.31 3.09 8.88
C GLU A 36 -15.63 3.23 8.10
N TYR A 37 -16.16 4.46 8.00
CA TYR A 37 -17.35 4.72 7.19
C TYR A 37 -17.09 4.43 5.71
N ALA A 38 -16.00 4.93 5.15
CA ALA A 38 -15.61 4.67 3.76
C ALA A 38 -15.42 3.17 3.48
N ALA A 39 -14.79 2.45 4.41
CA ALA A 39 -14.63 0.99 4.32
C ALA A 39 -15.99 0.26 4.29
N GLY A 40 -16.94 0.69 5.12
CA GLY A 40 -18.30 0.15 5.11
C GLY A 40 -19.01 0.37 3.77
N GLN A 41 -18.88 1.56 3.17
CA GLN A 41 -19.46 1.85 1.84
C GLN A 41 -18.80 1.02 0.74
N SER A 42 -17.48 0.96 0.69
CA SER A 42 -16.72 0.16 -0.29
C SER A 42 -17.08 -1.33 -0.19
N PHE A 43 -17.22 -1.85 1.02
CA PHE A 43 -17.60 -3.26 1.22
C PHE A 43 -19.03 -3.57 0.74
N LEU A 44 -19.99 -2.67 0.99
CA LEU A 44 -21.35 -2.82 0.48
C LEU A 44 -21.39 -2.80 -1.05
N GLN A 45 -20.66 -1.90 -1.69
CA GLN A 45 -20.57 -1.84 -3.16
C GLN A 45 -19.86 -3.07 -3.74
N ALA A 46 -18.93 -3.67 -3.00
CA ALA A 46 -18.22 -4.87 -3.42
C ALA A 46 -19.13 -6.10 -3.56
N GLU A 47 -20.29 -6.14 -2.89
CA GLU A 47 -21.27 -7.22 -2.99
C GLU A 47 -21.88 -7.34 -4.41
N ASP A 48 -21.86 -6.27 -5.20
CA ASP A 48 -22.36 -6.25 -6.58
C ASP A 48 -21.43 -6.94 -7.59
N TYR A 49 -20.18 -7.21 -7.19
CA TYR A 49 -19.19 -7.86 -8.05
C TYR A 49 -19.38 -9.39 -8.10
N PRO A 50 -19.13 -10.06 -9.24
CA PRO A 50 -19.22 -11.51 -9.37
C PRO A 50 -18.02 -12.24 -8.72
N VAL A 51 -17.75 -11.93 -7.48
CA VAL A 51 -16.69 -12.49 -6.62
C VAL A 51 -17.27 -13.12 -5.36
N ILE A 52 -16.44 -13.81 -4.63
CA ILE A 52 -16.72 -14.31 -3.29
C ILE A 52 -15.81 -13.53 -2.34
N LEU A 53 -16.42 -12.80 -1.41
CA LEU A 53 -15.73 -12.12 -0.31
C LEU A 53 -15.88 -12.98 0.95
N GLU A 54 -14.76 -13.32 1.59
CA GLU A 54 -14.73 -14.11 2.81
C GLU A 54 -13.80 -13.47 3.83
N ARG A 55 -14.15 -13.58 5.11
CA ARG A 55 -13.26 -13.20 6.21
C ARG A 55 -12.67 -14.47 6.80
N LEU A 56 -11.35 -14.56 6.75
CA LEU A 56 -10.59 -15.64 7.39
C LEU A 56 -9.82 -15.09 8.58
N THR A 57 -9.34 -15.99 9.40
CA THR A 57 -8.49 -15.64 10.56
C THR A 57 -7.28 -16.55 10.59
N ILE A 58 -6.09 -15.96 10.67
CA ILE A 58 -4.88 -16.67 11.06
C ILE A 58 -4.93 -16.75 12.59
N PRO A 59 -4.96 -17.94 13.19
CA PRO A 59 -5.03 -18.08 14.65
C PRO A 59 -3.84 -17.46 15.36
N ALA A 60 -4.07 -16.96 16.57
CA ALA A 60 -3.02 -16.47 17.46
C ALA A 60 -1.91 -17.52 17.67
N THR A 61 -0.72 -17.02 17.90
CA THR A 61 0.44 -17.80 18.37
C THR A 61 0.90 -17.24 19.70
N ASP A 62 1.91 -17.84 20.30
CA ASP A 62 2.49 -17.34 21.56
C ASP A 62 3.03 -15.91 21.45
N THR A 63 3.32 -15.44 20.22
CA THR A 63 3.97 -14.15 19.94
C THR A 63 3.12 -13.17 19.14
N ALA A 64 1.98 -13.60 18.60
CA ALA A 64 1.11 -12.76 17.77
C ALA A 64 -0.38 -13.07 18.06
N PRO A 65 -1.25 -12.04 18.09
CA PRO A 65 -2.69 -12.21 18.21
C PRO A 65 -3.30 -12.83 16.95
N ASP A 66 -4.60 -13.16 17.05
CA ASP A 66 -5.40 -13.50 15.86
C ASP A 66 -5.27 -12.38 14.82
N LEU A 67 -5.08 -12.76 13.57
CA LEU A 67 -4.99 -11.84 12.45
C LEU A 67 -6.12 -12.08 11.46
N ARG A 68 -7.02 -11.10 11.33
CA ARG A 68 -8.13 -11.13 10.37
C ARG A 68 -7.62 -10.88 8.96
N LEU A 69 -8.18 -11.60 8.00
CA LEU A 69 -7.94 -11.43 6.57
C LEU A 69 -9.26 -11.16 5.85
N LEU A 70 -9.27 -10.28 4.88
CA LEU A 70 -10.28 -10.24 3.82
C LEU A 70 -9.72 -10.99 2.62
N THR A 71 -10.49 -11.96 2.10
CA THR A 71 -10.15 -12.69 0.88
C THR A 71 -11.20 -12.42 -0.18
N VAL A 72 -10.73 -12.22 -1.41
CA VAL A 72 -11.60 -11.99 -2.58
C VAL A 72 -11.17 -12.94 -3.68
N ARG A 73 -12.12 -13.70 -4.21
CA ARG A 73 -11.86 -14.64 -5.31
C ARG A 73 -12.99 -14.62 -6.35
N PRO A 74 -12.69 -14.82 -7.65
CA PRO A 74 -13.74 -14.95 -8.68
C PRO A 74 -14.71 -16.09 -8.35
N ARG A 75 -16.03 -15.87 -8.62
CA ARG A 75 -17.06 -16.93 -8.48
C ARG A 75 -16.88 -18.06 -9.50
N LYS A 76 -16.25 -17.75 -10.64
CA LYS A 76 -15.96 -18.71 -11.68
C LYS A 76 -15.05 -19.82 -11.15
N ASP A 77 -15.40 -21.06 -11.44
CA ASP A 77 -14.52 -22.20 -11.11
C ASP A 77 -13.16 -22.08 -11.80
N ALA A 78 -12.13 -22.39 -11.05
CA ALA A 78 -10.77 -22.43 -11.58
C ALA A 78 -10.46 -23.81 -12.16
N THR A 79 -9.79 -23.85 -13.31
CA THR A 79 -9.29 -25.09 -13.92
C THR A 79 -7.88 -25.48 -13.41
N SER A 80 -7.23 -24.56 -12.71
CA SER A 80 -5.89 -24.71 -12.11
C SER A 80 -5.78 -23.79 -10.90
N PRO A 81 -4.82 -24.01 -9.97
CA PRO A 81 -4.57 -23.09 -8.87
C PRO A 81 -4.32 -21.67 -9.35
N ARG A 82 -4.98 -20.69 -8.72
CA ARG A 82 -4.89 -19.27 -9.08
C ARG A 82 -3.64 -18.59 -8.51
N PRO A 83 -3.11 -17.57 -9.20
CA PRO A 83 -2.13 -16.69 -8.59
C PRO A 83 -2.74 -15.95 -7.38
N VAL A 84 -1.87 -15.42 -6.52
CA VAL A 84 -2.26 -14.65 -5.33
C VAL A 84 -1.75 -13.24 -5.42
N LEU A 85 -2.62 -12.28 -5.10
CA LEU A 85 -2.24 -10.90 -4.84
C LEU A 85 -2.34 -10.61 -3.35
N LEU A 86 -1.21 -10.47 -2.66
CA LEU A 86 -1.17 -9.99 -1.28
C LEU A 86 -1.30 -8.47 -1.31
N HIS A 87 -2.38 -7.96 -0.76
CA HIS A 87 -2.68 -6.53 -0.71
C HIS A 87 -2.49 -5.99 0.71
N LEU A 88 -1.85 -4.81 0.82
CA LEU A 88 -1.64 -4.10 2.07
C LEU A 88 -2.32 -2.72 1.97
N HIS A 89 -3.33 -2.49 2.80
CA HIS A 89 -4.16 -1.30 2.73
C HIS A 89 -3.45 -0.02 3.17
N GLY A 90 -3.90 1.14 2.68
CA GLY A 90 -3.46 2.45 3.13
C GLY A 90 -4.06 2.86 4.47
N GLY A 91 -3.79 4.11 4.90
CA GLY A 91 -4.33 4.69 6.14
C GLY A 91 -3.28 5.18 7.13
N GLY A 92 -2.06 5.48 6.66
CA GLY A 92 -1.00 6.10 7.46
C GLY A 92 -0.51 5.24 8.63
N TYR A 93 -0.60 3.92 8.54
CA TYR A 93 -0.29 2.94 9.60
C TYR A 93 -1.12 3.07 10.87
N PHE A 94 -1.97 4.07 11.03
CA PHE A 94 -2.78 4.29 12.24
C PHE A 94 -4.28 4.20 12.00
N ALA A 95 -4.72 3.99 10.79
CA ALA A 95 -6.12 3.78 10.41
C ALA A 95 -6.21 2.89 9.17
N GLY A 96 -7.44 2.63 8.72
CA GLY A 96 -7.69 1.74 7.59
C GLY A 96 -7.93 0.30 8.01
N GLN A 97 -8.42 -0.44 7.05
CA GLN A 97 -8.71 -1.88 7.14
C GLN A 97 -8.90 -2.43 5.72
N PRO A 98 -8.84 -3.75 5.49
CA PRO A 98 -8.94 -4.34 4.14
C PRO A 98 -10.17 -3.90 3.35
N GLU A 99 -11.30 -3.69 4.03
CA GLU A 99 -12.56 -3.30 3.40
C GLU A 99 -12.55 -1.89 2.79
N LEU A 100 -11.55 -1.05 3.13
CA LEU A 100 -11.45 0.31 2.61
C LEU A 100 -11.38 0.36 1.07
N THR A 101 -10.74 -0.63 0.48
CA THR A 101 -10.55 -0.75 -0.97
C THR A 101 -11.25 -1.98 -1.56
N ALA A 102 -12.32 -2.48 -0.91
CA ALA A 102 -12.97 -3.74 -1.28
C ALA A 102 -13.42 -3.80 -2.75
N THR A 103 -13.98 -2.71 -3.30
CA THR A 103 -14.36 -2.63 -4.73
C THR A 103 -13.15 -2.82 -5.65
N GLN A 104 -12.01 -2.21 -5.34
CA GLN A 104 -10.78 -2.34 -6.10
C GLN A 104 -10.19 -3.75 -6.00
N LEU A 105 -10.26 -4.38 -4.80
CA LEU A 105 -9.85 -5.78 -4.62
C LEU A 105 -10.71 -6.73 -5.45
N CYS A 106 -12.02 -6.45 -5.57
CA CYS A 106 -12.92 -7.21 -6.43
C CYS A 106 -12.54 -7.07 -7.91
N GLN A 107 -12.24 -5.86 -8.36
CA GLN A 107 -11.75 -5.61 -9.71
C GLN A 107 -10.46 -6.38 -9.98
N PHE A 108 -9.47 -6.32 -9.08
CA PHE A 108 -8.23 -7.07 -9.23
C PHE A 108 -8.47 -8.57 -9.30
N ALA A 109 -9.31 -9.13 -8.42
CA ALA A 109 -9.64 -10.55 -8.47
C ALA A 109 -10.21 -10.99 -9.81
N GLN A 110 -11.08 -10.16 -10.43
CA GLN A 110 -11.69 -10.44 -11.74
C GLN A 110 -10.69 -10.28 -12.89
N ASP A 111 -10.02 -9.12 -12.96
CA ASP A 111 -9.20 -8.76 -14.11
C ASP A 111 -7.90 -9.57 -14.21
N LEU A 112 -7.44 -10.09 -13.08
CA LEU A 112 -6.23 -10.92 -12.95
C LEU A 112 -6.55 -12.42 -12.78
N ASP A 113 -7.81 -12.80 -12.68
CA ASP A 113 -8.24 -14.17 -12.30
C ASP A 113 -7.43 -14.75 -11.13
N CYS A 114 -7.26 -13.95 -10.08
CA CYS A 114 -6.42 -14.24 -8.92
C CYS A 114 -7.24 -14.29 -7.62
N VAL A 115 -6.64 -14.83 -6.58
CA VAL A 115 -7.14 -14.67 -5.20
C VAL A 115 -6.44 -13.47 -4.58
N VAL A 116 -7.19 -12.47 -4.14
CA VAL A 116 -6.66 -11.33 -3.39
C VAL A 116 -6.78 -11.63 -1.89
N ILE A 117 -5.72 -11.42 -1.14
CA ILE A 117 -5.69 -11.60 0.31
C ILE A 117 -5.16 -10.31 0.94
N SER A 118 -5.93 -9.72 1.85
CA SER A 118 -5.58 -8.47 2.52
C SER A 118 -5.69 -8.64 4.04
N PRO A 119 -4.57 -8.55 4.79
CA PRO A 119 -4.59 -8.63 6.25
C PRO A 119 -5.04 -7.31 6.88
N ASP A 120 -5.80 -7.43 7.99
CA ASP A 120 -6.11 -6.35 8.91
C ASP A 120 -4.95 -6.21 9.91
N TYR A 121 -3.82 -5.71 9.42
CA TYR A 121 -2.58 -5.63 10.18
C TYR A 121 -2.67 -4.64 11.35
N ARG A 122 -1.91 -4.89 12.40
CA ARG A 122 -1.90 -4.07 13.61
C ARG A 122 -1.44 -2.64 13.36
N LEU A 123 -2.15 -1.68 13.97
CA LEU A 123 -1.99 -0.24 13.71
C LEU A 123 -1.35 0.49 14.89
N THR A 124 -0.61 1.56 14.56
CA THR A 124 -0.05 2.51 15.54
C THR A 124 -1.16 3.42 16.09
N PRO A 125 -0.94 4.13 17.18
CA PRO A 125 0.21 4.07 18.10
C PRO A 125 0.16 2.86 19.04
N LYS A 126 -0.93 2.07 19.02
CA LYS A 126 -1.09 0.91 19.91
C LYS A 126 -0.05 -0.16 19.63
N HIS A 127 0.29 -0.35 18.34
CA HIS A 127 1.23 -1.34 17.89
C HIS A 127 2.23 -0.70 16.91
N PRO A 128 3.32 -0.08 17.43
CA PRO A 128 4.35 0.50 16.57
C PRO A 128 5.13 -0.57 15.81
N PHE A 129 6.05 -0.15 14.95
CA PHE A 129 6.99 -1.05 14.29
C PHE A 129 7.70 -1.95 15.33
N PRO A 130 7.81 -3.27 15.08
CA PRO A 130 7.61 -3.96 13.80
C PRO A 130 6.23 -4.66 13.65
N ALA A 131 5.18 -4.29 14.38
CA ALA A 131 3.95 -5.07 14.44
C ALA A 131 3.30 -5.31 13.07
N ALA A 132 3.10 -4.25 12.26
CA ALA A 132 2.44 -4.35 10.95
C ALA A 132 3.23 -5.21 9.96
N ILE A 133 4.56 -5.08 9.92
CA ILE A 133 5.38 -5.85 8.98
C ILE A 133 5.48 -7.33 9.36
N GLU A 134 5.47 -7.65 10.64
CA GLU A 134 5.43 -9.05 11.10
C GLU A 134 4.06 -9.68 10.80
N ASP A 135 2.97 -8.91 10.87
CA ASP A 135 1.64 -9.39 10.46
C ASP A 135 1.59 -9.64 8.95
N ALA A 136 2.15 -8.74 8.15
CA ALA A 136 2.25 -8.91 6.70
C ALA A 136 3.09 -10.13 6.31
N TYR A 137 4.24 -10.33 6.97
CA TYR A 137 5.10 -11.49 6.74
C TYR A 137 4.43 -12.80 7.21
N THR A 138 3.73 -12.77 8.35
CA THR A 138 2.94 -13.91 8.84
C THR A 138 1.87 -14.30 7.82
N THR A 139 1.18 -13.30 7.22
CA THR A 139 0.19 -13.54 6.18
C THR A 139 0.83 -14.19 4.95
N LEU A 140 1.97 -13.69 4.48
CA LEU A 140 2.69 -14.25 3.34
C LEU A 140 3.07 -15.72 3.58
N CYS A 141 3.63 -16.03 4.75
CA CYS A 141 3.98 -17.39 5.12
C CYS A 141 2.74 -18.29 5.27
N TRP A 142 1.63 -17.74 5.80
CA TRP A 142 0.37 -18.49 5.94
C TRP A 142 -0.24 -18.82 4.56
N ILE A 143 -0.25 -17.89 3.63
CA ILE A 143 -0.66 -18.10 2.23
C ILE A 143 0.07 -19.31 1.65
N THR A 144 1.38 -19.34 1.76
CA THR A 144 2.23 -20.41 1.20
C THR A 144 1.93 -21.77 1.82
N ARG A 145 1.73 -21.82 3.15
CA ARG A 145 1.45 -23.06 3.87
C ARG A 145 0.05 -23.62 3.61
N ASN A 146 -0.91 -22.75 3.21
CA ASN A 146 -2.31 -23.12 2.99
C ASN A 146 -2.70 -23.12 1.51
N ALA A 147 -1.73 -23.15 0.61
CA ALA A 147 -1.95 -23.02 -0.83
C ALA A 147 -2.98 -24.00 -1.38
N ASP A 148 -2.87 -25.29 -1.03
CA ASP A 148 -3.81 -26.33 -1.46
C ASP A 148 -5.24 -26.07 -0.97
N THR A 149 -5.40 -25.69 0.29
CA THR A 149 -6.72 -25.39 0.89
C THR A 149 -7.36 -24.16 0.26
N LEU A 150 -6.55 -23.17 -0.12
CA LEU A 150 -7.00 -21.93 -0.74
C LEU A 150 -7.21 -22.07 -2.26
N GLY A 151 -6.76 -23.16 -2.87
CA GLY A 151 -6.80 -23.37 -4.32
C GLY A 151 -5.91 -22.41 -5.09
N ILE A 152 -4.74 -22.07 -4.54
CA ILE A 152 -3.80 -21.08 -5.08
C ILE A 152 -2.46 -21.69 -5.43
N ASP A 153 -1.73 -20.99 -6.30
CA ASP A 153 -0.35 -21.32 -6.66
C ASP A 153 0.62 -20.46 -5.84
N ALA A 154 1.24 -21.07 -4.84
CA ALA A 154 2.20 -20.40 -3.95
C ALA A 154 3.51 -19.94 -4.65
N SER A 155 3.77 -20.38 -5.87
CA SER A 155 4.88 -19.89 -6.68
C SER A 155 4.54 -18.59 -7.44
N ARG A 156 3.26 -18.17 -7.42
CA ARG A 156 2.74 -17.02 -8.16
C ARG A 156 2.12 -16.00 -7.22
N ILE A 157 2.94 -15.40 -6.35
CA ILE A 157 2.52 -14.38 -5.39
C ILE A 157 2.98 -13.00 -5.88
N GLY A 158 2.03 -12.10 -6.14
CA GLY A 158 2.27 -10.68 -6.35
C GLY A 158 1.98 -9.88 -5.07
N LEU A 159 2.66 -8.76 -4.91
CA LEU A 159 2.50 -7.86 -3.76
C LEU A 159 2.00 -6.50 -4.22
N THR A 160 1.04 -5.91 -3.51
CA THR A 160 0.54 -4.57 -3.82
C THR A 160 0.12 -3.81 -2.56
N GLY A 161 0.19 -2.49 -2.61
CA GLY A 161 -0.29 -1.62 -1.54
C GLY A 161 -0.25 -0.14 -1.92
N GLU A 162 -1.07 0.64 -1.23
CA GLU A 162 -1.22 2.07 -1.42
C GLU A 162 -0.74 2.84 -0.18
N SER A 163 -0.03 3.96 -0.37
CA SER A 163 0.38 4.86 0.71
C SER A 163 1.20 4.13 1.79
N ALA A 164 0.77 4.12 3.02
CA ALA A 164 1.37 3.32 4.10
C ALA A 164 1.44 1.83 3.74
N GLY A 165 0.41 1.28 3.09
CA GLY A 165 0.42 -0.09 2.58
C GLY A 165 1.44 -0.31 1.47
N GLY A 166 1.70 0.70 0.64
CA GLY A 166 2.78 0.69 -0.35
C GLY A 166 4.17 0.64 0.31
N GLY A 167 4.38 1.45 1.33
CA GLY A 167 5.61 1.40 2.14
C GLY A 167 5.79 0.06 2.86
N LEU A 168 4.69 -0.45 3.44
CA LEU A 168 4.68 -1.77 4.07
C LEU A 168 4.99 -2.89 3.07
N ALA A 169 4.50 -2.78 1.82
CA ALA A 169 4.79 -3.72 0.74
C ALA A 169 6.28 -3.69 0.36
N ALA A 170 6.85 -2.51 0.16
CA ALA A 170 8.28 -2.36 -0.12
C ALA A 170 9.16 -2.92 1.03
N GLY A 171 8.77 -2.63 2.29
CA GLY A 171 9.43 -3.19 3.47
C GLY A 171 9.30 -4.72 3.55
N LEU A 172 8.13 -5.26 3.20
CA LEU A 172 7.89 -6.71 3.16
C LEU A 172 8.73 -7.39 2.08
N ALA A 173 8.89 -6.78 0.91
CA ALA A 173 9.75 -7.33 -0.13
C ALA A 173 11.21 -7.44 0.34
N LEU A 174 11.74 -6.38 1.00
CA LEU A 174 13.07 -6.40 1.63
C LEU A 174 13.17 -7.51 2.68
N LEU A 175 12.24 -7.54 3.65
CA LEU A 175 12.22 -8.51 4.73
C LEU A 175 12.14 -9.95 4.21
N THR A 176 11.34 -10.19 3.18
CA THR A 176 11.16 -11.51 2.57
C THR A 176 12.43 -11.98 1.90
N ARG A 177 13.12 -11.12 1.15
CA ARG A 177 14.44 -11.40 0.58
C ARG A 177 15.44 -11.78 1.67
N ASP A 178 15.56 -10.92 2.68
CA ASP A 178 16.58 -11.06 3.73
C ASP A 178 16.33 -12.26 4.67
N ARG A 179 15.08 -12.72 4.75
CA ARG A 179 14.70 -13.95 5.47
C ARG A 179 14.68 -15.21 4.60
N GLU A 180 15.05 -15.12 3.33
CA GLU A 180 14.92 -16.22 2.36
C GLU A 180 13.49 -16.80 2.37
N GLY A 181 12.50 -15.91 2.42
CA GLY A 181 11.09 -16.24 2.55
C GLY A 181 10.43 -16.65 1.22
N PRO A 182 9.09 -16.74 1.18
CA PRO A 182 8.37 -17.11 -0.05
C PRO A 182 8.65 -16.15 -1.21
N PRO A 183 8.87 -16.65 -2.44
CA PRO A 183 9.21 -15.82 -3.58
C PRO A 183 8.05 -14.88 -3.95
N LEU A 184 8.40 -13.66 -4.35
CA LEU A 184 7.47 -12.65 -4.85
C LEU A 184 7.74 -12.42 -6.34
N LEU A 185 6.71 -12.47 -7.19
CA LEU A 185 6.86 -12.26 -8.64
C LEU A 185 7.02 -10.80 -9.01
N PHE A 186 6.35 -9.90 -8.29
CA PHE A 186 6.42 -8.45 -8.47
C PHE A 186 5.96 -7.72 -7.22
N GLN A 187 6.29 -6.44 -7.15
CA GLN A 187 5.66 -5.49 -6.23
C GLN A 187 5.04 -4.31 -7.00
N ASN A 188 3.82 -3.96 -6.62
CA ASN A 188 3.05 -2.87 -7.20
C ASN A 188 2.77 -1.83 -6.11
N LEU A 189 3.47 -0.70 -6.17
CA LEU A 189 3.54 0.31 -5.13
C LEU A 189 2.85 1.60 -5.60
N VAL A 190 1.81 2.04 -4.91
CA VAL A 190 1.06 3.24 -5.28
C VAL A 190 1.31 4.34 -4.24
N TYR A 191 1.94 5.42 -4.66
CA TYR A 191 2.41 6.55 -3.83
C TYR A 191 2.91 6.08 -2.44
N PRO A 192 3.89 5.15 -2.44
CA PRO A 192 4.30 4.48 -1.21
C PRO A 192 5.00 5.43 -0.22
N VAL A 193 4.80 5.18 1.07
CA VAL A 193 5.50 5.88 2.17
C VAL A 193 6.83 5.18 2.41
N LEU A 194 7.95 5.74 1.96
CA LEU A 194 9.25 5.06 1.92
C LEU A 194 10.31 5.64 2.83
N ASP A 195 10.27 6.94 3.14
CA ASP A 195 11.37 7.65 3.81
C ASP A 195 10.90 8.47 5.02
N ASP A 196 11.32 8.10 6.20
CA ASP A 196 11.03 8.80 7.44
C ASP A 196 11.69 10.20 7.52
N ARG A 197 12.62 10.50 6.60
CA ARG A 197 13.33 11.78 6.53
C ARG A 197 12.59 12.83 5.69
N THR A 198 11.58 12.46 4.93
CA THR A 198 10.85 13.37 4.03
C THR A 198 10.35 14.65 4.70
N THR A 199 10.09 14.60 6.01
CA THR A 199 9.67 15.78 6.79
C THR A 199 10.65 16.21 7.88
N THR A 200 11.80 15.55 8.00
CA THR A 200 12.82 15.82 9.04
C THR A 200 14.00 16.66 8.55
N GLY A 201 13.76 17.60 7.64
CA GLY A 201 14.77 18.60 7.28
C GLY A 201 15.52 18.31 5.97
N GLN A 202 14.88 17.76 4.98
CA GLN A 202 15.41 17.78 3.63
C GLN A 202 15.29 19.20 3.05
N PRO A 203 16.42 19.94 2.87
CA PRO A 203 16.36 21.34 2.42
C PRO A 203 15.86 21.50 0.99
N ASP A 204 15.93 20.44 0.18
CA ASP A 204 15.58 20.44 -1.25
C ASP A 204 14.25 19.74 -1.55
N ALA A 205 13.39 19.51 -0.54
CA ALA A 205 12.08 18.88 -0.74
C ALA A 205 11.22 19.71 -1.69
N SER A 206 10.50 19.03 -2.59
CA SER A 206 9.60 19.66 -3.54
C SER A 206 8.68 20.68 -2.86
N PRO A 207 8.68 21.96 -3.30
CA PRO A 207 7.82 22.99 -2.73
C PRO A 207 6.35 22.82 -3.13
N VAL A 208 6.04 21.92 -4.07
CA VAL A 208 4.69 21.71 -4.62
C VAL A 208 4.00 20.47 -4.05
N GLY A 209 4.71 19.57 -3.37
CA GLY A 209 4.16 18.36 -2.77
C GLY A 209 3.60 18.59 -1.36
N GLY A 210 2.49 17.89 -1.03
CA GLY A 210 1.94 17.80 0.32
C GLY A 210 1.12 19.01 0.78
N GLU A 211 0.55 19.79 -0.15
CA GLU A 211 -0.43 20.83 0.18
C GLU A 211 -1.82 20.23 0.42
N PHE A 212 -2.17 19.12 -0.25
CA PHE A 212 -3.50 18.53 -0.23
C PHE A 212 -3.48 17.11 0.32
N ILE A 213 -4.56 16.71 0.99
CA ILE A 213 -4.86 15.38 1.48
C ILE A 213 -3.86 14.91 2.54
N TRP A 214 -2.62 14.61 2.15
CA TRP A 214 -1.56 14.15 3.04
C TRP A 214 -0.49 15.23 3.23
N THR A 215 -0.47 15.83 4.42
CA THR A 215 0.38 16.97 4.73
C THR A 215 1.72 16.55 5.36
N ARG A 216 2.70 17.46 5.36
CA ARG A 216 3.96 17.29 6.08
C ARG A 216 3.74 17.07 7.58
N ALA A 217 2.76 17.76 8.19
CA ALA A 217 2.41 17.61 9.61
C ALA A 217 1.86 16.21 9.88
N SER A 218 0.92 15.73 9.04
CA SER A 218 0.38 14.38 9.12
C SER A 218 1.46 13.32 8.95
N ASN A 219 2.40 13.52 8.03
CA ASN A 219 3.52 12.60 7.79
C ASN A 219 4.47 12.56 9.00
N THR A 220 4.79 13.70 9.60
CA THR A 220 5.62 13.76 10.83
C THR A 220 4.93 13.02 11.98
N PHE A 221 3.62 13.22 12.16
CA PHE A 221 2.85 12.52 13.19
C PHE A 221 2.85 11.01 12.95
N MET A 222 2.64 10.59 11.72
CA MET A 222 2.64 9.19 11.32
C MET A 222 3.98 8.50 11.62
N TRP A 223 5.09 9.06 11.16
CA TRP A 223 6.42 8.49 11.41
C TRP A 223 6.77 8.45 12.89
N THR A 224 6.39 9.49 13.65
CA THR A 224 6.59 9.52 15.11
C THR A 224 5.82 8.39 15.79
N ALA A 225 4.58 8.13 15.38
CA ALA A 225 3.77 7.06 15.95
C ALA A 225 4.25 5.67 15.53
N LEU A 226 4.68 5.50 14.27
CA LEU A 226 5.15 4.22 13.74
C LEU A 226 6.47 3.79 14.37
N LEU A 227 7.40 4.71 14.52
CA LEU A 227 8.78 4.40 14.95
C LEU A 227 8.97 4.44 16.47
N ASN A 228 7.97 4.91 17.25
CA ASN A 228 8.09 5.03 18.70
C ASN A 228 8.68 3.75 19.36
N PRO A 229 9.77 3.85 20.15
CA PRO A 229 10.41 5.06 20.69
C PRO A 229 11.56 5.65 19.84
N ILE A 230 11.82 5.14 18.65
CA ILE A 230 12.88 5.62 17.75
C ILE A 230 12.45 6.96 17.14
N THR A 231 13.35 7.93 17.11
CA THR A 231 13.09 9.24 16.51
C THR A 231 13.21 9.16 14.98
N PRO A 232 12.20 9.62 14.20
CA PRO A 232 12.32 9.75 12.75
C PRO A 232 13.56 10.57 12.37
N GLY A 233 14.28 10.16 11.32
CA GLY A 233 15.53 10.79 10.88
C GLY A 233 16.79 10.25 11.55
N SER A 234 16.70 9.52 12.68
CA SER A 234 17.85 8.94 13.35
C SER A 234 18.48 7.78 12.55
N ALA A 235 19.72 7.40 12.92
CA ALA A 235 20.41 6.28 12.26
C ALA A 235 19.82 4.90 12.58
N ASP A 236 19.03 4.80 13.66
CA ASP A 236 18.51 3.53 14.17
C ASP A 236 17.22 3.08 13.47
N VAL A 237 16.70 3.86 12.53
CA VAL A 237 15.50 3.52 11.79
C VAL A 237 15.74 2.32 10.88
N SER A 238 14.95 1.27 11.05
CA SER A 238 15.04 0.03 10.28
C SER A 238 14.64 0.25 8.82
N PRO A 239 15.36 -0.35 7.84
CA PRO A 239 14.95 -0.33 6.44
C PRO A 239 13.63 -1.07 6.18
N TYR A 240 13.18 -1.93 7.08
CA TYR A 240 11.87 -2.59 6.96
C TYR A 240 10.71 -1.67 7.37
N ALA A 241 10.98 -0.61 8.15
CA ALA A 241 10.01 0.45 8.44
C ALA A 241 10.05 1.55 7.38
N ALA A 242 11.26 1.92 6.93
CA ALA A 242 11.52 2.98 5.95
C ALA A 242 12.39 2.43 4.81
N PRO A 243 11.79 1.84 3.75
CA PRO A 243 12.50 1.15 2.67
C PRO A 243 13.56 1.98 1.96
N ALA A 244 13.41 3.29 1.90
CA ALA A 244 14.43 4.20 1.38
C ALA A 244 15.74 4.21 2.18
N ARG A 245 15.76 3.63 3.39
CA ARG A 245 16.97 3.45 4.20
C ARG A 245 17.83 2.25 3.79
N ALA A 246 17.25 1.27 3.08
CA ALA A 246 17.99 0.10 2.64
C ALA A 246 19.17 0.51 1.76
N THR A 247 20.37 0.01 2.04
CA THR A 247 21.55 0.25 1.23
C THR A 247 21.65 -0.68 0.03
N ASP A 248 21.13 -1.89 0.18
CA ASP A 248 21.04 -2.92 -0.83
C ASP A 248 19.58 -3.14 -1.22
N LEU A 249 19.27 -2.91 -2.51
CA LEU A 249 17.99 -3.12 -3.15
C LEU A 249 18.08 -4.20 -4.25
N SER A 250 19.22 -4.88 -4.37
CA SER A 250 19.38 -5.97 -5.33
C SER A 250 18.43 -7.13 -5.02
N ASP A 251 18.15 -7.94 -6.03
CA ASP A 251 17.32 -9.14 -5.94
C ASP A 251 15.88 -8.91 -5.44
N LEU A 252 15.41 -7.64 -5.44
CA LEU A 252 14.02 -7.33 -5.21
C LEU A 252 13.18 -7.65 -6.46
N PRO A 253 11.89 -7.97 -6.30
CA PRO A 253 11.03 -8.31 -7.43
C PRO A 253 10.83 -7.11 -8.37
N PRO A 254 10.54 -7.35 -9.68
CA PRO A 254 10.12 -6.32 -10.61
C PRO A 254 9.06 -5.40 -9.99
N THR A 255 9.24 -4.09 -10.18
CA THR A 255 8.47 -3.07 -9.46
C THR A 255 7.68 -2.19 -10.43
N TYR A 256 6.38 -2.05 -10.19
CA TYR A 256 5.60 -0.92 -10.68
C TYR A 256 5.46 0.09 -9.55
N LEU A 257 5.72 1.37 -9.83
CA LEU A 257 5.55 2.47 -8.89
C LEU A 257 4.78 3.61 -9.55
N SER A 258 3.72 4.10 -8.91
CA SER A 258 2.97 5.26 -9.38
C SER A 258 2.83 6.31 -8.29
N VAL A 259 2.93 7.60 -8.66
CA VAL A 259 2.81 8.72 -7.74
C VAL A 259 2.26 9.97 -8.42
N GLY A 260 1.51 10.78 -7.70
CA GLY A 260 1.04 12.08 -8.18
C GLY A 260 2.15 13.14 -8.15
N ALA A 261 2.19 14.03 -9.16
CA ALA A 261 3.20 15.10 -9.22
C ALA A 261 3.05 16.16 -8.12
N LEU A 262 1.92 16.19 -7.40
CA LEU A 262 1.67 17.08 -6.27
C LEU A 262 1.62 16.31 -4.93
N ASP A 263 1.95 15.01 -4.95
CA ASP A 263 2.03 14.19 -3.75
C ASP A 263 3.26 14.55 -2.91
N LEU A 264 3.14 14.44 -1.59
CA LEU A 264 4.25 14.62 -0.67
C LEU A 264 5.39 13.61 -0.92
N PHE A 265 5.04 12.41 -1.40
CA PHE A 265 5.96 11.29 -1.57
C PHE A 265 6.70 11.28 -2.91
N LEU A 266 6.44 12.27 -3.81
CA LEU A 266 7.04 12.31 -5.15
C LEU A 266 8.57 12.15 -5.11
N ASP A 267 9.26 12.92 -4.27
CA ASP A 267 10.73 12.96 -4.27
C ASP A 267 11.33 11.64 -3.75
N GLU A 268 10.76 11.07 -2.69
CA GLU A 268 11.22 9.79 -2.14
C GLU A 268 10.95 8.62 -3.08
N ASP A 269 9.81 8.64 -3.76
CA ASP A 269 9.42 7.63 -4.74
C ASP A 269 10.32 7.64 -5.98
N LEU A 270 10.63 8.83 -6.49
CA LEU A 270 11.59 8.99 -7.58
C LEU A 270 12.99 8.50 -7.20
N ALA A 271 13.46 8.89 -6.03
CA ALA A 271 14.78 8.48 -5.53
C ALA A 271 14.85 6.96 -5.32
N TYR A 272 13.79 6.36 -4.78
CA TYR A 272 13.71 4.91 -4.57
C TYR A 272 13.67 4.16 -5.89
N ALA A 273 12.84 4.57 -6.85
CA ALA A 273 12.77 3.99 -8.18
C ALA A 273 14.13 4.05 -8.90
N GLN A 274 14.82 5.19 -8.85
CA GLN A 274 16.16 5.34 -9.42
C GLN A 274 17.16 4.37 -8.80
N ARG A 275 17.14 4.20 -7.48
CA ARG A 275 18.04 3.27 -6.77
C ARG A 275 17.75 1.81 -7.10
N LEU A 276 16.49 1.42 -7.23
CA LEU A 276 16.09 0.09 -7.70
C LEU A 276 16.70 -0.20 -9.09
N ILE A 277 16.53 0.73 -10.04
CA ILE A 277 17.08 0.61 -11.41
C ILE A 277 18.61 0.47 -11.37
N HIS A 278 19.31 1.29 -10.59
CA HIS A 278 20.77 1.25 -10.47
C HIS A 278 21.30 -0.05 -9.87
N GLN A 279 20.44 -0.80 -9.16
CA GLN A 279 20.78 -2.09 -8.56
C GLN A 279 20.20 -3.28 -9.34
N GLY A 280 19.77 -3.04 -10.58
CA GLY A 280 19.37 -4.08 -11.52
C GLY A 280 17.94 -4.58 -11.40
N VAL A 281 17.10 -3.92 -10.57
CA VAL A 281 15.67 -4.22 -10.49
C VAL A 281 14.92 -3.59 -11.66
N SER A 282 14.05 -4.35 -12.32
CA SER A 282 13.18 -3.83 -13.38
C SER A 282 12.11 -2.93 -12.77
N VAL A 283 12.02 -1.67 -13.22
CA VAL A 283 11.06 -0.68 -12.70
C VAL A 283 10.24 -0.07 -13.82
N GLU A 284 8.92 -0.05 -13.64
CA GLU A 284 8.00 0.78 -14.39
C GLU A 284 7.53 1.91 -13.46
N LEU A 285 7.78 3.17 -13.84
CA LEU A 285 7.46 4.34 -13.04
C LEU A 285 6.40 5.18 -13.73
N GLU A 286 5.28 5.45 -13.06
CA GLU A 286 4.24 6.38 -13.50
C GLU A 286 4.21 7.62 -12.61
N ILE A 287 4.43 8.81 -13.20
CA ILE A 287 4.19 10.09 -12.54
C ILE A 287 2.94 10.70 -13.14
N VAL A 288 1.93 10.96 -12.31
CA VAL A 288 0.65 11.50 -12.77
C VAL A 288 0.63 13.03 -12.60
N PRO A 289 0.70 13.81 -13.72
CA PRO A 289 0.72 15.26 -13.63
C PRO A 289 -0.52 15.81 -12.95
N GLY A 290 -0.37 16.80 -12.07
CA GLY A 290 -1.46 17.48 -11.39
C GLY A 290 -2.28 16.63 -10.42
N ALA A 291 -1.84 15.41 -10.12
CA ALA A 291 -2.46 14.53 -9.15
C ALA A 291 -1.83 14.70 -7.76
N CYS A 292 -2.66 14.70 -6.73
CA CYS A 292 -2.26 14.66 -5.32
C CYS A 292 -2.45 13.23 -4.74
N HIS A 293 -2.18 13.05 -3.46
CA HIS A 293 -2.38 11.77 -2.77
C HIS A 293 -3.80 11.24 -2.93
N ILE A 294 -3.99 9.92 -3.05
CA ILE A 294 -5.26 9.20 -3.27
C ILE A 294 -6.06 9.61 -4.52
N PHE A 295 -5.41 10.18 -5.53
CA PHE A 295 -6.07 10.62 -6.77
C PHE A 295 -6.80 9.48 -7.50
N ASP A 296 -6.34 8.25 -7.34
CA ASP A 296 -6.90 7.03 -7.95
C ASP A 296 -8.16 6.50 -7.24
N GLN A 297 -8.57 7.10 -6.10
CA GLN A 297 -9.79 6.76 -5.39
C GLN A 297 -10.99 7.63 -5.83
N THR A 298 -11.00 8.06 -7.08
CA THR A 298 -12.05 8.90 -7.69
C THR A 298 -12.60 8.25 -8.95
N ASP A 299 -13.83 8.63 -9.33
CA ASP A 299 -14.46 8.20 -10.60
C ASP A 299 -14.04 9.09 -11.77
N THR A 300 -12.77 9.42 -11.87
CA THR A 300 -12.26 10.32 -12.91
C THR A 300 -11.50 9.57 -14.01
N PRO A 301 -11.40 10.15 -15.23
CA PRO A 301 -10.61 9.57 -16.31
C PRO A 301 -9.14 9.33 -15.95
N VAL A 302 -8.53 10.22 -15.14
CA VAL A 302 -7.13 10.03 -14.70
C VAL A 302 -7.00 8.83 -13.75
N ALA A 303 -7.91 8.67 -12.81
CA ALA A 303 -7.95 7.51 -11.91
C ALA A 303 -8.14 6.20 -12.69
N THR A 304 -9.13 6.17 -13.59
CA THR A 304 -9.41 5.01 -14.46
C THR A 304 -8.17 4.60 -15.28
N ARG A 305 -7.45 5.57 -15.87
CA ARG A 305 -6.22 5.29 -16.63
C ARG A 305 -5.10 4.75 -15.76
N SER A 306 -4.90 5.31 -14.58
CA SER A 306 -3.84 4.86 -13.66
C SER A 306 -4.14 3.45 -13.12
N ILE A 307 -5.39 3.17 -12.74
CA ILE A 307 -5.81 1.83 -12.32
C ILE A 307 -5.62 0.82 -13.45
N ALA A 308 -5.97 1.16 -14.69
CA ALA A 308 -5.77 0.28 -15.84
C ALA A 308 -4.28 -0.06 -16.07
N ARG A 309 -3.38 0.94 -15.99
CA ARG A 309 -1.93 0.72 -16.10
C ARG A 309 -1.40 -0.17 -14.96
N ARG A 310 -1.88 0.07 -13.75
CA ARG A 310 -1.58 -0.75 -12.59
C ARG A 310 -1.98 -2.21 -12.81
N ILE A 311 -3.20 -2.46 -13.30
CA ILE A 311 -3.69 -3.81 -13.64
C ILE A 311 -2.84 -4.44 -14.75
N ASP A 312 -2.50 -3.69 -15.80
CA ASP A 312 -1.65 -4.19 -16.89
C ASP A 312 -0.23 -4.55 -16.40
N ALA A 313 0.33 -3.78 -15.48
CA ALA A 313 1.61 -4.10 -14.85
C ALA A 313 1.52 -5.41 -14.03
N MET A 314 0.44 -5.59 -13.26
CA MET A 314 0.20 -6.82 -12.49
C MET A 314 -0.04 -8.03 -13.41
N LYS A 315 -0.75 -7.87 -14.54
CA LYS A 315 -0.90 -8.93 -15.56
C LYS A 315 0.46 -9.39 -16.08
N ARG A 316 1.31 -8.45 -16.49
CA ARG A 316 2.70 -8.78 -16.90
C ARG A 316 3.47 -9.50 -15.81
N GLY A 317 3.32 -9.05 -14.56
CA GLY A 317 3.97 -9.68 -13.40
C GLY A 317 3.52 -11.13 -13.18
N PHE A 318 2.25 -11.43 -13.42
CA PHE A 318 1.72 -12.80 -13.36
C PHE A 318 1.94 -13.62 -14.66
N GLY A 319 2.43 -13.02 -15.74
CA GLY A 319 2.57 -13.68 -17.05
C GLY A 319 1.23 -13.96 -17.74
N LEU A 320 0.26 -13.04 -17.59
CA LEU A 320 -1.09 -13.10 -18.16
C LEU A 320 -1.18 -12.28 -19.45
#